data_658c23026d575fecf97fc476b4b5fd18
#
_entry.id   658c23026d575fecf97fc476b4b5fd18
#
_cell.length_a   1.000
_cell.length_b   1.000
_cell.length_c   1.000
_cell.angle_alpha   90.00
_cell.angle_beta   90.00
_cell.angle_gamma   90.00
#
_symmetry.space_group_name_H-M   'P 1'
#
loop_
_entity.id
_entity.type
_entity.pdbx_description
1 polymer ?
#
loop_
_entity_poly.entity_id
_entity_poly.type
_entity_poly.pdbx_seq_one_letter_code
_entity_poly.pdbx_strand_id
1 'polypeptide(L)'
;MSKKRTDTYHHGVIGNGRSCALVDWDATIVFCCLPDFDSGTVFASLLDEDRGGEMGIEMIDGKALGQKYEKNTNILVTEFVSDDGESAFRVVDFMPRYTWDGRAGTAGDAPSDIVRILEWRRGTPRLRVHYDPRLEYSRSNTVSEKIDAGLIKSSTTGTDGSGHNFYESIYLYTNLPPSAVLGGEEIELADTRHLLLSYHDKVQTPTADTAQLMLQRTRAYWMLWSERTHRPERYAEEVMRSAMTLKLMQFDNTGALVAAATTSLPETVGEERNWDYRFCWIRDASMTVSTLRRIGHPRMA
;
A
#
# COMPACT_ATOMS: atom_id res chain seq x y z
N MET A 1 -2.69 8.08 -23.80
CA MET A 1 -3.75 7.10 -24.17
C MET A 1 -4.28 6.54 -22.87
N SER A 2 -5.52 6.83 -22.50
CA SER A 2 -6.15 6.26 -21.30
C SER A 2 -6.18 4.73 -21.44
N LYS A 3 -5.46 4.01 -20.56
CA LYS A 3 -5.61 2.55 -20.43
C LYS A 3 -7.04 2.30 -19.95
N LYS A 4 -7.92 1.76 -20.81
CA LYS A 4 -9.22 1.25 -20.36
C LYS A 4 -8.95 0.23 -19.25
N ARG A 5 -9.24 0.59 -17.99
CA ARG A 5 -9.34 -0.38 -16.90
C ARG A 5 -10.38 -1.42 -17.31
N THR A 6 -9.96 -2.67 -17.38
CA THR A 6 -10.89 -3.79 -17.60
C THR A 6 -11.82 -3.88 -16.40
N ASP A 7 -13.09 -4.21 -16.58
CA ASP A 7 -14.16 -4.32 -15.56
C ASP A 7 -13.89 -5.36 -14.44
N THR A 8 -12.68 -5.85 -14.32
CA THR A 8 -12.25 -6.82 -13.32
C THR A 8 -11.30 -6.16 -12.33
N TYR A 9 -11.73 -6.05 -11.08
CA TYR A 9 -10.93 -5.52 -9.97
C TYR A 9 -9.87 -6.54 -9.55
N HIS A 10 -8.68 -6.44 -10.14
CA HIS A 10 -7.52 -7.26 -9.78
C HIS A 10 -6.54 -6.45 -8.92
N HIS A 11 -6.94 -6.11 -7.70
CA HIS A 11 -6.10 -5.36 -6.78
C HIS A 11 -5.52 -6.27 -5.71
N GLY A 12 -4.22 -6.13 -5.49
CA GLY A 12 -3.59 -6.57 -4.24
C GLY A 12 -3.85 -5.55 -3.13
N VAL A 13 -3.87 -6.02 -1.88
CA VAL A 13 -4.00 -5.17 -0.69
C VAL A 13 -2.76 -5.35 0.17
N ILE A 14 -2.07 -4.26 0.47
CA ILE A 14 -1.03 -4.22 1.50
C ILE A 14 -1.53 -3.40 2.68
N GLY A 15 -1.06 -3.69 3.89
CA GLY A 15 -1.51 -2.94 5.08
C GLY A 15 -0.78 -3.39 6.33
N ASN A 16 -0.98 -2.64 7.41
CA ASN A 16 -0.29 -2.85 8.68
C ASN A 16 -1.21 -2.80 9.91
N GLY A 17 -2.54 -2.73 9.71
CA GLY A 17 -3.53 -2.63 10.78
C GLY A 17 -3.77 -1.20 11.29
N ARG A 18 -3.16 -0.19 10.66
CA ARG A 18 -3.54 1.21 10.81
C ARG A 18 -4.16 1.74 9.54
N SER A 19 -3.58 1.38 8.41
CA SER A 19 -4.07 1.71 7.09
C SER A 19 -3.77 0.57 6.12
N CYS A 20 -4.23 0.74 4.89
CA CYS A 20 -3.91 -0.14 3.77
C CYS A 20 -3.82 0.64 2.46
N ALA A 21 -3.20 0.01 1.47
CA ALA A 21 -3.16 0.50 0.11
C ALA A 21 -3.64 -0.58 -0.87
N LEU A 22 -4.41 -0.18 -1.88
CA LEU A 22 -4.78 -1.00 -3.01
C LEU A 22 -3.77 -0.82 -4.13
N VAL A 23 -3.21 -1.92 -4.58
CA VAL A 23 -2.18 -1.97 -5.62
C VAL A 23 -2.73 -2.71 -6.82
N ASP A 24 -2.80 -2.06 -7.96
CA ASP A 24 -3.27 -2.68 -9.20
C ASP A 24 -2.26 -3.74 -9.71
N TRP A 25 -2.70 -4.55 -10.67
CA TRP A 25 -1.93 -5.68 -11.21
C TRP A 25 -0.56 -5.28 -11.81
N ASP A 26 -0.38 -4.03 -12.19
CA ASP A 26 0.85 -3.46 -12.74
C ASP A 26 1.68 -2.68 -11.70
N ALA A 27 1.47 -2.94 -10.41
CA ALA A 27 2.11 -2.26 -9.28
C ALA A 27 1.79 -0.77 -9.15
N THR A 28 0.61 -0.32 -9.60
CA THR A 28 0.14 1.04 -9.36
C THR A 28 -0.68 1.09 -8.07
N ILE A 29 -0.28 1.92 -7.11
CA ILE A 29 -1.09 2.21 -5.91
C ILE A 29 -2.18 3.18 -6.32
N VAL A 30 -3.43 2.70 -6.28
CA VAL A 30 -4.61 3.42 -6.80
C VAL A 30 -5.51 3.96 -5.70
N PHE A 31 -5.34 3.48 -4.46
CA PHE A 31 -6.05 3.99 -3.29
C PHE A 31 -5.23 3.79 -2.02
N CYS A 32 -5.11 4.84 -1.23
CA CYS A 32 -4.50 4.79 0.10
C CYS A 32 -4.91 6.01 0.92
N CYS A 33 -5.23 5.79 2.19
CA CYS A 33 -5.40 6.81 3.23
C CYS A 33 -4.25 6.70 4.23
N LEU A 34 -3.70 7.82 4.67
CA LEU A 34 -2.68 7.88 5.73
C LEU A 34 -3.00 9.04 6.67
N PRO A 35 -2.71 8.91 7.99
CA PRO A 35 -2.02 7.80 8.66
C PRO A 35 -2.90 6.59 8.99
N ASP A 36 -4.21 6.73 9.03
CA ASP A 36 -5.17 5.71 9.45
C ASP A 36 -6.22 5.45 8.34
N PHE A 37 -7.04 4.39 8.48
CA PHE A 37 -8.03 4.01 7.46
C PHE A 37 -8.99 5.13 7.09
N ASP A 38 -9.45 5.90 8.08
CA ASP A 38 -10.43 6.98 7.96
C ASP A 38 -9.85 8.37 7.70
N SER A 39 -8.53 8.45 7.56
CA SER A 39 -7.81 9.69 7.21
C SER A 39 -8.09 10.12 5.77
N GLY A 40 -7.61 11.32 5.41
CA GLY A 40 -7.60 11.79 4.04
C GLY A 40 -6.82 10.88 3.09
N THR A 41 -7.18 10.91 1.83
CA THR A 41 -6.45 10.11 0.82
C THR A 41 -5.10 10.73 0.49
N VAL A 42 -4.15 9.84 0.18
CA VAL A 42 -2.89 10.18 -0.47
C VAL A 42 -2.98 9.90 -1.97
N PHE A 43 -3.60 8.77 -2.31
CA PHE A 43 -3.90 8.34 -3.67
C PHE A 43 -5.34 7.87 -3.74
N ALA A 44 -6.05 8.23 -4.79
CA ALA A 44 -7.45 7.90 -4.99
C ALA A 44 -7.85 7.78 -6.47
N SER A 45 -6.92 7.42 -7.39
CA SER A 45 -7.24 7.21 -8.81
C SER A 45 -8.29 6.11 -9.02
N LEU A 46 -8.49 5.22 -8.02
CA LEU A 46 -9.59 4.27 -7.99
C LEU A 46 -10.97 4.97 -7.99
N LEU A 47 -11.09 6.15 -7.38
CA LEU A 47 -12.34 6.92 -7.30
C LEU A 47 -12.51 7.85 -8.52
N ASP A 48 -11.39 8.42 -9.00
CA ASP A 48 -11.37 9.38 -10.11
C ASP A 48 -9.98 9.31 -10.75
N GLU A 49 -9.90 8.73 -11.95
CA GLU A 49 -8.63 8.53 -12.67
C GLU A 49 -7.90 9.83 -13.00
N ASP A 50 -8.63 10.91 -13.24
CA ASP A 50 -8.05 12.20 -13.65
C ASP A 50 -7.60 13.05 -12.46
N ARG A 51 -8.25 12.90 -11.28
CA ARG A 51 -8.08 13.78 -10.13
C ARG A 51 -7.49 13.10 -8.90
N GLY A 52 -7.65 11.80 -8.77
CA GLY A 52 -7.36 11.07 -7.54
C GLY A 52 -5.88 10.89 -7.24
N GLY A 53 -5.04 10.91 -8.26
CA GLY A 53 -3.60 10.68 -8.14
C GLY A 53 -3.25 9.22 -7.82
N GLU A 54 -2.01 8.86 -8.12
CA GLU A 54 -1.52 7.49 -7.96
C GLU A 54 0.01 7.42 -7.83
N MET A 55 0.53 6.23 -7.49
CA MET A 55 1.96 5.96 -7.51
C MET A 55 2.23 4.64 -8.23
N GLY A 56 2.69 4.73 -9.48
CA GLY A 56 2.93 3.60 -10.38
C GLY A 56 4.39 3.39 -10.73
N ILE A 57 4.69 2.17 -11.19
CA ILE A 57 5.98 1.80 -11.77
C ILE A 57 5.70 1.26 -13.18
N GLU A 58 6.23 1.93 -14.18
CA GLU A 58 6.15 1.51 -15.57
C GLU A 58 7.50 0.96 -16.03
N MET A 59 7.53 -0.21 -16.64
CA MET A 59 8.72 -0.70 -17.33
C MET A 59 8.68 -0.22 -18.77
N ILE A 60 9.73 0.48 -19.19
CA ILE A 60 9.89 0.91 -20.58
C ILE A 60 10.26 -0.33 -21.41
N ASP A 61 9.62 -0.49 -22.58
CA ASP A 61 9.81 -1.65 -23.47
C ASP A 61 9.61 -3.00 -22.74
N GLY A 62 8.58 -3.05 -21.89
CA GLY A 62 8.27 -4.24 -21.11
C GLY A 62 6.91 -4.17 -20.45
N LYS A 63 6.63 -5.15 -19.59
CA LYS A 63 5.33 -5.28 -18.92
C LYS A 63 5.42 -6.01 -17.59
N ALA A 64 4.39 -5.82 -16.76
CA ALA A 64 4.14 -6.68 -15.61
C ALA A 64 3.72 -8.09 -16.12
N LEU A 65 4.33 -9.13 -15.54
CA LEU A 65 3.98 -10.54 -15.83
C LEU A 65 2.86 -11.04 -14.93
N GLY A 66 2.77 -10.51 -13.73
CA GLY A 66 1.78 -10.92 -12.75
C GLY A 66 2.13 -10.46 -11.35
N GLN A 67 1.14 -10.55 -10.48
CA GLN A 67 1.19 -10.13 -9.09
C GLN A 67 0.84 -11.29 -8.17
N LYS A 68 1.60 -11.45 -7.09
CA LYS A 68 1.36 -12.49 -6.07
C LYS A 68 1.85 -12.03 -4.71
N TYR A 69 1.26 -12.59 -3.67
CA TYR A 69 1.80 -12.44 -2.32
C TYR A 69 2.96 -13.40 -2.05
N GLU A 70 3.95 -12.96 -1.30
CA GLU A 70 4.87 -13.90 -0.68
C GLU A 70 4.09 -14.84 0.25
N LYS A 71 4.45 -16.13 0.21
CA LYS A 71 3.72 -17.17 0.95
C LYS A 71 3.59 -16.82 2.43
N ASN A 72 2.37 -16.91 2.96
CA ASN A 72 2.03 -16.64 4.35
C ASN A 72 2.36 -15.19 4.81
N THR A 73 2.31 -14.23 3.90
CA THR A 73 2.52 -12.82 4.21
C THR A 73 1.48 -11.92 3.53
N ASN A 74 1.47 -10.64 3.90
CA ASN A 74 0.80 -9.56 3.17
C ASN A 74 1.81 -8.69 2.41
N ILE A 75 2.95 -9.27 2.02
CA ILE A 75 3.94 -8.66 1.15
C ILE A 75 3.58 -9.02 -0.28
N LEU A 76 3.34 -8.01 -1.10
CA LEU A 76 2.90 -8.17 -2.48
C LEU A 76 4.11 -8.05 -3.41
N VAL A 77 4.17 -8.89 -4.42
CA VAL A 77 5.27 -8.91 -5.40
C VAL A 77 4.69 -8.86 -6.80
N THR A 78 5.10 -7.87 -7.58
CA THR A 78 4.79 -7.73 -9.00
C THR A 78 6.07 -7.92 -9.81
N GLU A 79 6.07 -8.84 -10.77
CA GLU A 79 7.24 -9.16 -11.59
C GLU A 79 7.15 -8.43 -12.94
N PHE A 80 8.27 -7.84 -13.37
CA PHE A 80 8.40 -7.11 -14.64
C PHE A 80 9.48 -7.74 -15.51
N VAL A 81 9.22 -7.78 -16.82
CA VAL A 81 10.16 -8.28 -17.82
C VAL A 81 10.10 -7.41 -19.08
N SER A 82 11.26 -7.16 -19.69
CA SER A 82 11.35 -6.51 -21.02
C SER A 82 10.77 -7.40 -22.11
N ASP A 83 10.34 -6.78 -23.23
CA ASP A 83 9.71 -7.51 -24.34
C ASP A 83 10.66 -8.52 -24.98
N ASP A 84 11.98 -8.28 -24.95
CA ASP A 84 13.01 -9.22 -25.39
C ASP A 84 13.36 -10.30 -24.34
N GLY A 85 12.89 -10.16 -23.08
CA GLY A 85 13.16 -11.08 -22.00
C GLY A 85 14.54 -10.95 -21.33
N GLU A 86 15.39 -10.03 -21.79
CA GLU A 86 16.78 -9.89 -21.32
C GLU A 86 16.87 -9.14 -19.97
N SER A 87 15.95 -8.22 -19.71
CA SER A 87 15.93 -7.40 -18.50
C SER A 87 14.73 -7.72 -17.64
N ALA A 88 14.94 -7.75 -16.30
CA ALA A 88 13.86 -8.00 -15.35
C ALA A 88 14.13 -7.36 -13.99
N PHE A 89 13.07 -6.93 -13.35
CA PHE A 89 13.03 -6.56 -11.94
C PHE A 89 11.69 -6.97 -11.32
N ARG A 90 11.58 -6.86 -10.01
CA ARG A 90 10.29 -6.99 -9.33
C ARG A 90 10.08 -5.85 -8.35
N VAL A 91 8.83 -5.48 -8.15
CA VAL A 91 8.40 -4.55 -7.10
C VAL A 91 7.91 -5.37 -5.93
N VAL A 92 8.49 -5.12 -4.75
CA VAL A 92 8.07 -5.73 -3.48
C VAL A 92 7.41 -4.65 -2.65
N ASP A 93 6.09 -4.73 -2.51
CA ASP A 93 5.25 -3.75 -1.85
C ASP A 93 4.78 -4.25 -0.49
N PHE A 94 4.94 -3.42 0.53
CA PHE A 94 4.45 -3.72 1.87
C PHE A 94 4.26 -2.45 2.71
N MET A 95 3.42 -2.55 3.72
CA MET A 95 3.37 -1.59 4.81
C MET A 95 4.04 -2.22 6.03
N PRO A 96 5.05 -1.55 6.64
CA PRO A 96 5.83 -2.12 7.73
C PRO A 96 4.98 -2.47 8.93
N ARG A 97 5.23 -3.66 9.48
CA ARG A 97 4.59 -4.14 10.69
C ARG A 97 5.55 -5.03 11.47
N TYR A 98 5.76 -4.73 12.74
CA TYR A 98 6.73 -5.45 13.57
C TYR A 98 6.15 -5.84 14.92
N THR A 99 6.87 -6.76 15.59
CA THR A 99 6.76 -6.98 17.03
C THR A 99 8.12 -6.74 17.67
N TRP A 100 8.17 -6.03 18.78
CA TRP A 100 9.43 -5.77 19.50
C TRP A 100 9.85 -6.96 20.37
N ASP A 101 8.91 -7.72 20.90
CA ASP A 101 9.11 -8.78 21.89
C ASP A 101 8.57 -10.16 21.46
N GLY A 102 8.31 -10.35 20.16
CA GLY A 102 7.68 -11.56 19.63
C GLY A 102 6.20 -11.72 20.02
N ARG A 103 5.59 -10.73 20.66
CA ARG A 103 4.15 -10.71 20.97
C ARG A 103 3.44 -9.86 19.93
N ALA A 104 2.55 -10.47 19.16
CA ALA A 104 1.73 -9.72 18.21
C ALA A 104 0.77 -8.78 18.97
N GLY A 105 0.77 -7.50 18.62
CA GLY A 105 -0.34 -6.61 18.93
C GLY A 105 -0.10 -5.46 19.90
N THR A 106 1.03 -4.76 19.83
CA THR A 106 1.14 -3.42 20.44
C THR A 106 1.03 -2.34 19.36
N ALA A 107 0.22 -1.33 19.63
CA ALA A 107 -0.13 -0.24 18.69
C ALA A 107 1.06 0.62 18.20
N GLY A 108 2.26 0.42 18.74
CA GLY A 108 3.47 1.14 18.33
C GLY A 108 4.23 0.55 17.14
N ASP A 109 3.85 -0.62 16.66
CA ASP A 109 4.67 -1.43 15.75
C ASP A 109 4.28 -1.29 14.26
N ALA A 110 3.42 -0.33 13.91
CA ALA A 110 2.90 -0.12 12.57
C ALA A 110 3.09 1.35 12.13
N PRO A 111 4.26 1.75 11.63
CA PRO A 111 4.46 3.10 11.12
C PRO A 111 3.58 3.35 9.89
N SER A 112 3.12 4.60 9.74
CA SER A 112 2.30 5.02 8.60
C SER A 112 3.16 5.21 7.35
N ASP A 113 3.78 4.09 6.94
CA ASP A 113 4.73 4.02 5.83
C ASP A 113 4.26 3.01 4.78
N ILE A 114 4.56 3.29 3.52
CA ILE A 114 4.50 2.34 2.41
C ILE A 114 5.91 2.18 1.88
N VAL A 115 6.38 0.94 1.79
CA VAL A 115 7.71 0.63 1.25
C VAL A 115 7.56 -0.17 -0.03
N ARG A 116 8.24 0.31 -1.07
CA ARG A 116 8.34 -0.33 -2.38
C ARG A 116 9.81 -0.58 -2.67
N ILE A 117 10.21 -1.84 -2.78
CA ILE A 117 11.58 -2.22 -3.16
C ILE A 117 11.58 -2.64 -4.62
N LEU A 118 12.33 -1.91 -5.44
CA LEU A 118 12.59 -2.23 -6.84
C LEU A 118 13.78 -3.19 -6.88
N GLU A 119 13.50 -4.47 -6.79
CA GLU A 119 14.54 -5.50 -6.70
C GLU A 119 15.03 -5.87 -8.10
N TRP A 120 16.26 -5.47 -8.41
CA TRP A 120 16.92 -5.83 -9.64
C TRP A 120 17.10 -7.35 -9.77
N ARG A 121 16.89 -7.89 -10.96
CA ARG A 121 17.02 -9.32 -11.24
C ARG A 121 18.06 -9.63 -12.29
N ARG A 122 17.99 -9.00 -13.42
CA ARG A 122 18.95 -9.16 -14.53
C ARG A 122 18.85 -8.05 -15.55
N GLY A 123 19.88 -7.94 -16.38
CA GLY A 123 19.96 -6.96 -17.46
C GLY A 123 20.00 -5.51 -16.96
N THR A 124 19.60 -4.61 -17.81
CA THR A 124 19.48 -3.16 -17.54
C THR A 124 18.04 -2.69 -17.75
N PRO A 125 17.08 -3.07 -16.86
CA PRO A 125 15.71 -2.65 -17.01
C PRO A 125 15.59 -1.12 -16.90
N ARG A 126 14.81 -0.53 -17.81
CA ARG A 126 14.47 0.90 -17.81
C ARG A 126 13.05 1.06 -17.31
N LEU A 127 12.88 1.98 -16.39
CA LEU A 127 11.59 2.22 -15.76
C LEU A 127 11.28 3.71 -15.63
N ARG A 128 10.01 4.00 -15.39
CA ARG A 128 9.51 5.32 -15.00
C ARG A 128 8.70 5.18 -13.73
N VAL A 129 8.88 6.13 -12.82
CA VAL A 129 8.03 6.24 -11.62
C VAL A 129 6.97 7.30 -11.90
N HIS A 130 5.71 6.93 -11.79
CA HIS A 130 4.59 7.84 -11.76
C HIS A 130 4.32 8.21 -10.30
N TYR A 131 4.55 9.45 -9.92
CA TYR A 131 4.35 9.92 -8.54
C TYR A 131 3.48 11.18 -8.55
N ASP A 132 2.19 11.00 -8.35
CA ASP A 132 1.19 12.06 -8.33
C ASP A 132 0.29 11.96 -7.08
N PRO A 133 0.80 12.30 -5.88
CA PRO A 133 -0.03 12.32 -4.68
C PRO A 133 -1.05 13.46 -4.76
N ARG A 134 -2.29 13.16 -4.35
CA ARG A 134 -3.41 14.10 -4.28
C ARG A 134 -4.02 14.03 -2.88
N LEU A 135 -3.45 14.82 -1.98
CA LEU A 135 -3.80 14.79 -0.58
C LEU A 135 -5.24 15.28 -0.35
N GLU A 136 -5.86 14.77 0.72
CA GLU A 136 -7.17 15.22 1.19
C GLU A 136 -8.26 15.16 0.09
N TYR A 137 -8.34 14.01 -0.62
CA TYR A 137 -9.32 13.82 -1.71
C TYR A 137 -9.22 14.87 -2.82
N SER A 138 -8.03 15.39 -3.08
CA SER A 138 -7.82 16.43 -4.10
C SER A 138 -8.68 17.70 -3.89
N ARG A 139 -9.08 17.99 -2.64
CA ARG A 139 -9.88 19.18 -2.30
C ARG A 139 -9.09 20.45 -2.51
N SER A 140 -7.77 20.38 -2.39
CA SER A 140 -6.83 21.47 -2.64
C SER A 140 -5.66 20.94 -3.47
N ASN A 141 -4.93 21.85 -4.10
CA ASN A 141 -3.78 21.48 -4.89
C ASN A 141 -2.66 20.90 -4.02
N THR A 142 -2.10 19.77 -4.42
CA THR A 142 -0.91 19.18 -3.81
C THR A 142 0.33 19.61 -4.58
N VAL A 143 1.32 20.11 -3.87
CA VAL A 143 2.62 20.53 -4.43
C VAL A 143 3.68 19.55 -3.97
N SER A 144 4.43 18.99 -4.92
CA SER A 144 5.54 18.08 -4.65
C SER A 144 6.86 18.76 -5.01
N GLU A 145 7.81 18.76 -4.09
CA GLU A 145 9.11 19.39 -4.25
C GLU A 145 10.26 18.53 -3.72
N LYS A 146 11.39 18.60 -4.40
CA LYS A 146 12.61 17.98 -3.92
C LYS A 146 13.17 18.79 -2.75
N ILE A 147 13.36 18.14 -1.61
CA ILE A 147 13.95 18.75 -0.41
C ILE A 147 15.44 18.46 -0.34
N ASP A 148 15.85 17.21 -0.65
CA ASP A 148 17.24 16.77 -0.56
C ASP A 148 17.55 15.72 -1.64
N ALA A 149 18.77 15.21 -1.65
CA ALA A 149 19.27 14.23 -2.62
C ALA A 149 18.46 12.91 -2.65
N GLY A 150 17.75 12.58 -1.58
CA GLY A 150 16.92 11.38 -1.47
C GLY A 150 15.52 11.64 -0.92
N LEU A 151 15.04 12.89 -0.94
CA LEU A 151 13.78 13.27 -0.30
C LEU A 151 12.92 14.17 -1.19
N ILE A 152 11.68 13.75 -1.37
CA ILE A 152 10.60 14.55 -1.95
C ILE A 152 9.56 14.78 -0.87
N LYS A 153 9.09 16.01 -0.73
CA LYS A 153 7.96 16.38 0.13
C LYS A 153 6.77 16.77 -0.74
N SER A 154 5.63 16.22 -0.43
CA SER A 154 4.36 16.62 -1.04
C SER A 154 3.46 17.20 0.03
N SER A 155 2.89 18.37 -0.20
CA SER A 155 2.07 19.06 0.78
C SER A 155 0.88 19.76 0.14
N THR A 156 -0.17 19.92 0.94
CA THR A 156 -1.36 20.69 0.57
C THR A 156 -1.82 21.55 1.74
N THR A 157 -2.47 22.65 1.41
CA THR A 157 -3.15 23.52 2.38
C THR A 157 -4.56 23.78 1.89
N GLY A 158 -5.48 23.93 2.81
CA GLY A 158 -6.87 24.22 2.46
C GLY A 158 -7.67 24.65 3.65
N THR A 159 -8.97 24.79 3.43
CA THR A 159 -9.94 25.08 4.47
C THR A 159 -10.99 23.97 4.44
N ASP A 160 -11.28 23.37 5.58
CA ASP A 160 -12.29 22.33 5.69
C ASP A 160 -13.72 22.90 5.62
N GLY A 161 -14.72 22.03 5.57
CA GLY A 161 -16.14 22.41 5.52
C GLY A 161 -16.64 23.21 6.73
N SER A 162 -15.84 23.25 7.81
CA SER A 162 -16.10 24.04 9.04
C SER A 162 -15.39 25.38 9.06
N GLY A 163 -14.62 25.69 8.01
CA GLY A 163 -13.85 26.92 7.90
C GLY A 163 -12.49 26.90 8.62
N HIS A 164 -12.01 25.75 9.09
CA HIS A 164 -10.70 25.62 9.68
C HIS A 164 -9.64 25.35 8.62
N ASN A 165 -8.52 26.06 8.72
CA ASN A 165 -7.37 25.82 7.86
C ASN A 165 -6.68 24.51 8.25
N PHE A 166 -6.29 23.72 7.26
CA PHE A 166 -5.49 22.53 7.45
C PHE A 166 -4.20 22.58 6.61
N TYR A 167 -3.23 21.80 7.06
CA TYR A 167 -1.98 21.55 6.36
C TYR A 167 -1.68 20.08 6.46
N GLU A 168 -1.47 19.42 5.32
CA GLU A 168 -1.08 18.00 5.26
C GLU A 168 0.20 17.83 4.45
N SER A 169 1.03 16.89 4.84
CA SER A 169 2.27 16.58 4.13
C SER A 169 2.65 15.11 4.24
N ILE A 170 3.28 14.61 3.16
CA ILE A 170 3.90 13.29 3.10
C ILE A 170 5.32 13.42 2.55
N TYR A 171 6.14 12.42 2.83
CA TYR A 171 7.56 12.40 2.54
C TYR A 171 7.91 11.13 1.77
N LEU A 172 8.49 11.26 0.58
CA LEU A 172 8.98 10.13 -0.21
C LEU A 172 10.51 10.11 -0.13
N TYR A 173 11.03 9.10 0.57
CA TYR A 173 12.45 8.80 0.67
C TYR A 173 12.83 7.80 -0.41
N THR A 174 13.92 8.05 -1.13
CA THR A 174 14.34 7.20 -2.23
C THR A 174 15.84 7.31 -2.50
N ASN A 175 16.45 6.26 -3.01
CA ASN A 175 17.78 6.28 -3.59
C ASN A 175 17.77 6.32 -5.13
N LEU A 176 16.59 6.55 -5.75
CA LEU A 176 16.47 7.00 -7.13
C LEU A 176 16.70 8.52 -7.20
N PRO A 177 17.05 9.09 -8.38
CA PRO A 177 17.14 10.54 -8.56
C PRO A 177 15.78 11.20 -8.31
N PRO A 178 15.59 12.05 -7.26
CA PRO A 178 14.28 12.64 -6.97
C PRO A 178 13.71 13.51 -8.10
N SER A 179 14.56 14.18 -8.86
CA SER A 179 14.13 14.96 -10.04
C SER A 179 13.56 14.07 -11.13
N ALA A 180 14.14 12.90 -11.37
CA ALA A 180 13.61 11.94 -12.33
C ALA A 180 12.26 11.35 -11.88
N VAL A 181 12.11 11.10 -10.57
CA VAL A 181 10.82 10.66 -9.99
C VAL A 181 9.75 11.74 -10.17
N LEU A 182 10.07 13.00 -9.86
CA LEU A 182 9.12 14.12 -10.01
C LEU A 182 8.80 14.44 -11.47
N GLY A 183 9.81 14.33 -12.35
CA GLY A 183 9.66 14.60 -13.78
C GLY A 183 9.06 13.45 -14.58
N GLY A 184 8.88 12.27 -13.97
CA GLY A 184 8.49 11.06 -14.70
C GLY A 184 9.51 10.67 -15.76
N GLU A 185 10.81 10.92 -15.49
CA GLU A 185 11.88 10.62 -16.43
C GLU A 185 12.24 9.12 -16.42
N GLU A 186 12.84 8.67 -17.50
CA GLU A 186 13.33 7.31 -17.61
C GLU A 186 14.55 7.09 -16.69
N ILE A 187 14.54 5.98 -15.96
CA ILE A 187 15.59 5.58 -15.02
C ILE A 187 16.06 4.17 -15.38
N GLU A 188 17.37 4.01 -15.52
CA GLU A 188 17.99 2.69 -15.66
C GLU A 188 18.24 2.07 -14.28
N LEU A 189 17.80 0.84 -14.09
CA LEU A 189 17.93 0.09 -12.84
C LEU A 189 19.12 -0.86 -12.93
N ALA A 190 20.28 -0.47 -12.37
CA ALA A 190 21.50 -1.28 -12.33
C ALA A 190 21.65 -2.10 -11.04
N ASP A 191 20.90 -1.75 -9.99
CA ASP A 191 20.88 -2.40 -8.68
C ASP A 191 19.52 -2.24 -8.01
N THR A 192 19.35 -2.82 -6.83
CA THR A 192 18.10 -2.71 -6.06
C THR A 192 17.92 -1.31 -5.49
N ARG A 193 16.76 -0.73 -5.74
CA ARG A 193 16.36 0.61 -5.30
C ARG A 193 15.14 0.54 -4.38
N HIS A 194 14.85 1.65 -3.69
CA HIS A 194 13.68 1.73 -2.83
C HIS A 194 12.95 3.08 -2.96
N LEU A 195 11.67 3.02 -2.67
CA LEU A 195 10.77 4.15 -2.48
C LEU A 195 10.07 3.91 -1.13
N LEU A 196 10.24 4.81 -0.18
CA LEU A 196 9.58 4.76 1.12
C LEU A 196 8.74 6.01 1.28
N LEU A 197 7.43 5.84 1.17
CA LEU A 197 6.45 6.91 1.42
C LEU A 197 6.08 6.89 2.90
N SER A 198 6.20 8.04 3.56
CA SER A 198 5.90 8.19 4.98
C SER A 198 4.98 9.39 5.22
N TYR A 199 4.03 9.21 6.13
CA TYR A 199 3.21 10.31 6.64
C TYR A 199 4.01 11.23 7.58
N HIS A 200 5.07 10.71 8.20
CA HIS A 200 5.91 11.48 9.12
C HIS A 200 7.30 11.71 8.55
N ASP A 201 7.85 12.91 8.80
CA ASP A 201 9.26 13.16 8.53
C ASP A 201 10.13 12.23 9.40
N LYS A 202 11.19 11.68 8.80
CA LYS A 202 12.11 10.77 9.49
C LYS A 202 13.31 11.55 10.01
N VAL A 203 13.65 11.34 11.26
CA VAL A 203 14.85 11.94 11.88
C VAL A 203 16.13 11.56 11.13
N GLN A 204 16.17 10.35 10.57
CA GLN A 204 17.25 9.87 9.72
C GLN A 204 16.68 9.40 8.38
N THR A 205 17.31 9.81 7.28
CA THR A 205 16.94 9.36 5.93
C THR A 205 17.07 7.83 5.85
N PRO A 206 15.98 7.11 5.54
CA PRO A 206 16.03 5.68 5.35
C PRO A 206 16.96 5.29 4.21
N THR A 207 17.80 4.28 4.44
CA THR A 207 18.71 3.70 3.44
C THR A 207 18.11 2.45 2.80
N ALA A 208 18.77 1.90 1.78
CA ALA A 208 18.41 0.60 1.22
C ALA A 208 18.44 -0.51 2.28
N ASP A 209 19.44 -0.50 3.18
CA ASP A 209 19.53 -1.46 4.28
C ASP A 209 18.37 -1.30 5.27
N THR A 210 17.95 -0.06 5.53
CA THR A 210 16.75 0.23 6.36
C THR A 210 15.52 -0.39 5.72
N ALA A 211 15.30 -0.20 4.42
CA ALA A 211 14.16 -0.78 3.70
C ALA A 211 14.18 -2.32 3.71
N GLN A 212 15.36 -2.92 3.53
CA GLN A 212 15.53 -4.38 3.63
C GLN A 212 15.26 -4.90 5.05
N LEU A 213 15.73 -4.22 6.07
CA LEU A 213 15.45 -4.57 7.47
C LEU A 213 13.94 -4.51 7.76
N MET A 214 13.27 -3.46 7.30
CA MET A 214 11.80 -3.33 7.41
C MET A 214 11.08 -4.51 6.74
N LEU A 215 11.52 -4.91 5.55
CA LEU A 215 10.98 -6.06 4.83
C LEU A 215 11.13 -7.35 5.64
N GLN A 216 12.33 -7.65 6.15
CA GLN A 216 12.58 -8.87 6.92
C GLN A 216 11.75 -8.92 8.21
N ARG A 217 11.64 -7.81 8.93
CA ARG A 217 10.83 -7.72 10.15
C ARG A 217 9.34 -7.89 9.86
N THR A 218 8.84 -7.27 8.79
CA THR A 218 7.45 -7.42 8.35
C THR A 218 7.15 -8.85 7.92
N ARG A 219 8.08 -9.49 7.19
CA ARG A 219 7.99 -10.90 6.82
C ARG A 219 7.90 -11.80 8.05
N ALA A 220 8.79 -11.62 9.02
CA ALA A 220 8.79 -12.37 10.27
C ALA A 220 7.46 -12.20 11.03
N TYR A 221 6.93 -10.98 11.10
CA TYR A 221 5.61 -10.73 11.71
C TYR A 221 4.51 -11.57 11.08
N TRP A 222 4.38 -11.53 9.75
CA TRP A 222 3.32 -12.26 9.04
C TRP A 222 3.49 -13.77 9.12
N MET A 223 4.71 -14.28 9.05
CA MET A 223 5.00 -15.70 9.20
C MET A 223 4.61 -16.20 10.59
N LEU A 224 5.02 -15.51 11.66
CA LEU A 224 4.64 -15.85 13.03
C LEU A 224 3.11 -15.76 13.26
N TRP A 225 2.44 -14.82 12.62
CA TRP A 225 0.99 -14.74 12.67
C TRP A 225 0.35 -15.93 11.96
N SER A 226 0.82 -16.26 10.77
CA SER A 226 0.29 -17.36 9.95
C SER A 226 0.47 -18.76 10.57
N GLU A 227 1.54 -18.96 11.34
CA GLU A 227 1.79 -20.23 12.04
C GLU A 227 0.71 -20.55 13.07
N ARG A 228 0.04 -19.54 13.62
CA ARG A 228 -1.05 -19.67 14.57
C ARG A 228 -2.40 -19.98 13.91
N THR A 229 -2.47 -19.79 12.59
CA THR A 229 -3.71 -20.00 11.84
C THR A 229 -3.95 -21.49 11.61
N HIS A 230 -5.06 -22.00 12.11
CA HIS A 230 -5.50 -23.37 11.82
C HIS A 230 -5.85 -23.51 10.35
N ARG A 231 -5.21 -24.44 9.66
CA ARG A 231 -5.41 -24.72 8.23
C ARG A 231 -6.32 -25.92 8.07
N PRO A 232 -7.47 -25.76 7.40
CA PRO A 232 -8.31 -26.91 7.07
C PRO A 232 -7.64 -27.78 6.01
N GLU A 233 -8.07 -29.04 5.89
CA GLU A 233 -7.55 -29.95 4.86
C GLU A 233 -7.89 -29.52 3.43
N ARG A 234 -9.03 -28.82 3.26
CA ARG A 234 -9.46 -28.29 1.97
C ARG A 234 -9.37 -26.76 1.96
N TYR A 235 -8.97 -26.19 0.84
CA TYR A 235 -8.88 -24.74 0.65
C TYR A 235 -7.93 -24.03 1.62
N ALA A 236 -6.83 -24.72 2.01
CA ALA A 236 -5.90 -24.22 3.03
C ALA A 236 -5.27 -22.87 2.66
N GLU A 237 -4.94 -22.68 1.39
CA GLU A 237 -4.32 -21.44 0.88
C GLU A 237 -5.34 -20.29 0.81
N GLU A 238 -6.55 -20.56 0.34
CA GLU A 238 -7.64 -19.58 0.26
C GLU A 238 -8.09 -19.13 1.66
N VAL A 239 -8.18 -20.07 2.60
CA VAL A 239 -8.50 -19.75 4.00
C VAL A 239 -7.41 -18.91 4.62
N MET A 240 -6.12 -19.25 4.39
CA MET A 240 -5.00 -18.45 4.87
C MET A 240 -5.02 -17.04 4.27
N ARG A 241 -5.23 -16.90 2.95
CA ARG A 241 -5.30 -15.60 2.30
C ARG A 241 -6.46 -14.75 2.84
N SER A 242 -7.63 -15.36 3.01
CA SER A 242 -8.81 -14.70 3.60
C SER A 242 -8.55 -14.25 5.04
N ALA A 243 -7.94 -15.12 5.85
CA ALA A 243 -7.57 -14.79 7.23
C ALA A 243 -6.62 -13.60 7.32
N MET A 244 -5.62 -13.56 6.44
CA MET A 244 -4.68 -12.43 6.35
C MET A 244 -5.35 -11.14 5.90
N THR A 245 -6.30 -11.21 4.97
CA THR A 245 -7.10 -10.06 4.53
C THR A 245 -7.96 -9.54 5.69
N LEU A 246 -8.63 -10.41 6.44
CA LEU A 246 -9.40 -10.02 7.62
C LEU A 246 -8.49 -9.36 8.68
N LYS A 247 -7.26 -9.87 8.86
CA LYS A 247 -6.28 -9.24 9.77
C LYS A 247 -5.88 -7.85 9.31
N LEU A 248 -5.74 -7.59 8.01
CA LEU A 248 -5.48 -6.26 7.48
C LEU A 248 -6.59 -5.26 7.76
N MET A 249 -7.85 -5.71 7.79
CA MET A 249 -9.03 -4.88 8.03
C MET A 249 -9.26 -4.58 9.53
N GLN A 250 -8.44 -5.14 10.42
CA GLN A 250 -8.53 -4.83 11.85
C GLN A 250 -7.69 -3.60 12.19
N PHE A 251 -8.35 -2.56 12.70
CA PHE A 251 -7.68 -1.37 13.20
C PHE A 251 -7.04 -1.65 14.57
N ASP A 252 -5.73 -1.63 14.65
CA ASP A 252 -4.98 -2.08 15.82
C ASP A 252 -5.25 -1.25 17.09
N ASN A 253 -5.50 0.06 16.94
CA ASN A 253 -5.71 0.94 18.08
C ASN A 253 -6.98 0.61 18.88
N THR A 254 -8.02 0.11 18.24
CA THR A 254 -9.32 -0.15 18.85
C THR A 254 -9.76 -1.61 18.75
N GLY A 255 -9.15 -2.39 17.87
CA GLY A 255 -9.62 -3.73 17.50
C GLY A 255 -10.81 -3.73 16.56
N ALA A 256 -11.36 -2.58 16.16
CA ALA A 256 -12.47 -2.48 15.23
C ALA A 256 -12.11 -3.06 13.87
N LEU A 257 -13.10 -3.66 13.20
CA LEU A 257 -12.96 -4.22 11.86
C LEU A 257 -13.65 -3.30 10.86
N VAL A 258 -12.89 -2.70 9.95
CA VAL A 258 -13.48 -1.93 8.86
C VAL A 258 -14.17 -2.89 7.88
N ALA A 259 -15.32 -2.48 7.34
CA ALA A 259 -16.10 -3.32 6.43
C ALA A 259 -15.41 -3.48 5.05
N ALA A 260 -14.74 -2.42 4.58
CA ALA A 260 -13.86 -2.46 3.42
C ALA A 260 -12.76 -1.39 3.52
N ALA A 261 -11.73 -1.54 2.67
CA ALA A 261 -10.59 -0.63 2.61
C ALA A 261 -10.90 0.73 1.97
N THR A 262 -12.06 0.87 1.31
CA THR A 262 -12.38 2.00 0.43
C THR A 262 -13.61 2.77 0.89
N THR A 263 -13.75 3.99 0.37
CA THR A 263 -14.92 4.86 0.49
C THR A 263 -15.38 5.32 -0.87
N SER A 264 -16.62 5.82 -0.94
CA SER A 264 -17.17 6.57 -2.09
C SER A 264 -17.23 5.82 -3.42
N LEU A 265 -17.10 4.48 -3.39
CA LEU A 265 -17.40 3.65 -4.56
C LEU A 265 -18.92 3.39 -4.62
N PRO A 266 -19.60 3.68 -5.74
CA PRO A 266 -21.01 3.40 -5.87
C PRO A 266 -21.27 1.89 -5.93
N GLU A 267 -22.38 1.43 -5.33
CA GLU A 267 -22.81 0.02 -5.44
C GLU A 267 -23.07 -0.38 -6.89
N THR A 268 -23.56 0.57 -7.68
CA THR A 268 -23.75 0.44 -9.12
C THR A 268 -23.13 1.65 -9.80
N VAL A 269 -22.32 1.45 -10.81
CA VAL A 269 -21.63 2.53 -11.55
C VAL A 269 -22.68 3.52 -12.11
N GLY A 270 -22.50 4.80 -11.78
CA GLY A 270 -23.39 5.90 -12.20
C GLY A 270 -24.59 6.14 -11.30
N GLU A 271 -24.77 5.38 -10.19
CA GLU A 271 -25.84 5.57 -9.21
C GLU A 271 -25.36 6.28 -7.93
N GLU A 272 -26.32 6.71 -7.10
CA GLU A 272 -26.07 7.56 -5.92
C GLU A 272 -25.65 6.78 -4.66
N ARG A 273 -25.83 5.46 -4.62
CA ARG A 273 -25.54 4.65 -3.44
C ARG A 273 -24.07 4.42 -3.29
N ASN A 274 -23.39 5.31 -2.56
CA ASN A 274 -22.02 5.12 -2.14
C ASN A 274 -21.88 5.33 -0.62
N TRP A 275 -21.14 4.45 0.03
CA TRP A 275 -21.01 4.41 1.47
C TRP A 275 -19.55 4.46 1.86
N ASP A 276 -19.28 4.95 3.06
CA ASP A 276 -17.95 4.82 3.65
C ASP A 276 -17.84 3.49 4.40
N TYR A 277 -17.14 2.52 3.82
CA TYR A 277 -16.92 1.20 4.39
C TYR A 277 -15.70 1.11 5.30
N ARG A 278 -14.97 2.21 5.51
CA ARG A 278 -13.80 2.26 6.41
C ARG A 278 -14.20 2.26 7.89
N PHE A 279 -15.47 2.09 8.18
CA PHE A 279 -16.05 2.00 9.53
C PHE A 279 -16.44 0.56 9.90
N CYS A 280 -16.61 0.34 11.21
CA CYS A 280 -17.00 -0.95 11.75
C CYS A 280 -18.52 -1.15 11.63
N TRP A 281 -18.91 -2.22 10.95
CA TRP A 281 -20.29 -2.71 10.90
C TRP A 281 -20.45 -3.87 11.87
N ILE A 282 -21.38 -3.77 12.83
CA ILE A 282 -21.54 -4.77 13.90
C ILE A 282 -21.81 -6.18 13.34
N ARG A 283 -22.63 -6.31 12.30
CA ARG A 283 -22.90 -7.58 11.62
C ARG A 283 -21.60 -8.21 11.10
N ASP A 284 -20.83 -7.46 10.32
CA ASP A 284 -19.62 -7.92 9.66
C ASP A 284 -18.53 -8.26 10.68
N ALA A 285 -18.38 -7.42 11.71
CA ALA A 285 -17.47 -7.66 12.83
C ALA A 285 -17.81 -8.95 13.57
N SER A 286 -19.10 -9.20 13.86
CA SER A 286 -19.54 -10.43 14.55
C SER A 286 -19.18 -11.69 13.77
N MET A 287 -19.37 -11.68 12.44
CA MET A 287 -19.02 -12.81 11.58
C MET A 287 -17.50 -13.02 11.52
N THR A 288 -16.75 -11.94 11.38
CA THR A 288 -15.29 -11.96 11.34
C THR A 288 -14.69 -12.47 12.65
N VAL A 289 -15.17 -11.96 13.79
CA VAL A 289 -14.76 -12.42 15.13
C VAL A 289 -15.01 -13.93 15.30
N SER A 290 -16.21 -14.40 14.91
CA SER A 290 -16.54 -15.83 14.98
C SER A 290 -15.60 -16.67 14.12
N THR A 291 -15.27 -16.20 12.91
CA THR A 291 -14.38 -16.88 11.99
C THR A 291 -12.94 -16.91 12.52
N LEU A 292 -12.41 -15.77 12.96
CA LEU A 292 -11.05 -15.68 13.51
C LEU A 292 -10.84 -16.59 14.73
N ARG A 293 -11.85 -16.71 15.60
CA ARG A 293 -11.80 -17.66 16.73
C ARG A 293 -11.67 -19.11 16.26
N ARG A 294 -12.45 -19.50 15.24
CA ARG A 294 -12.43 -20.87 14.70
C ARG A 294 -11.10 -21.24 14.04
N ILE A 295 -10.42 -20.27 13.45
CA ILE A 295 -9.14 -20.51 12.79
C ILE A 295 -7.91 -20.22 13.67
N GLY A 296 -8.08 -20.12 15.00
CA GLY A 296 -6.97 -20.09 15.95
C GLY A 296 -6.56 -18.71 16.45
N HIS A 297 -7.36 -17.66 16.19
CA HIS A 297 -7.06 -16.28 16.62
C HIS A 297 -8.06 -15.75 17.67
N PRO A 298 -8.24 -16.39 18.84
CA PRO A 298 -9.24 -15.96 19.83
C PRO A 298 -8.94 -14.61 20.49
N ARG A 299 -7.68 -14.16 20.44
CA ARG A 299 -7.28 -12.86 21.03
C ARG A 299 -7.53 -11.67 20.10
N MET A 300 -7.88 -11.93 18.85
CA MET A 300 -8.26 -10.90 17.88
C MET A 300 -9.78 -10.68 17.84
N ALA A 301 -10.50 -11.55 18.52
CA ALA A 301 -11.96 -11.61 18.51
C ALA A 301 -12.59 -10.82 19.67
#